data_b0d63e5148d0b8d35b3e4f4c525d18fd
#
_entry.id   b0d63e5148d0b8d35b3e4f4c525d18fd
#
_cell.length_a   1.000
_cell.length_b   1.000
_cell.length_c   1.000
_cell.angle_alpha   90.00
_cell.angle_beta   90.00
_cell.angle_gamma   90.00
#
_symmetry.space_group_name_H-M   'P 1'
#
loop_
_entity.id
_entity.type
_entity.pdbx_description
1 polymer ?
#
loop_
_entity_poly.entity_id
_entity_poly.type
_entity_poly.pdbx_seq_one_letter_code
_entity_poly.pdbx_strand_id
1 'polypeptide(L)'
;MNLTRLQSGLVGLLLLPLLLIACTQDPKEQRYTKDYQTNFSALWTILDEGYCFFDDKLPASGDTTWSDLKAIYTPRVAQCQSEDEFFDLMVELMCHLKDGHVNLFAPFDVGGWDIRKGSRHCLDSRIRNLYLQPHMRRAGSIYYAPITYNDHTSDSIGYMVIPSFSSSISLVHLHAVFTRLAHCRGLIIDMRSNGGGLLSNADRLASVLIPSDTIVGYMSTKTGPGHQDFGPLKEIQLARAPISWQRPTVILVDRGTYSAANSLVAYVKGTTRHVLFMGDRTGGGGGLPRSSELPNGWWLRYSSSRMYDAQRQSIEGGIEPHIIQEQTEEATAKQQDALIERAIALLLKGNK
;
A
#
# COMPACT_ATOMS: atom_id res chain seq x y z
N MET A 1 13.29 -73.41 -39.75
CA MET A 1 12.51 -74.53 -39.16
C MET A 1 12.37 -74.28 -37.67
N ASN A 2 11.14 -74.34 -37.19
CA ASN A 2 10.68 -74.21 -35.77
C ASN A 2 10.50 -72.82 -35.21
N LEU A 3 9.25 -72.37 -35.36
CA LEU A 3 8.55 -71.35 -34.57
C LEU A 3 8.28 -71.89 -33.15
N THR A 4 8.59 -71.15 -32.13
CA THR A 4 8.02 -71.32 -30.80
C THR A 4 7.29 -70.01 -30.43
N ARG A 5 5.99 -70.17 -30.28
CA ARG A 5 5.06 -69.13 -29.82
C ARG A 5 5.29 -68.80 -28.33
N LEU A 6 5.51 -67.53 -28.02
CA LEU A 6 5.35 -67.03 -26.65
C LEU A 6 3.93 -66.42 -26.50
N GLN A 7 3.21 -67.00 -25.58
CA GLN A 7 1.88 -66.50 -25.16
C GLN A 7 2.09 -65.25 -24.30
N SER A 8 1.51 -64.17 -24.77
CA SER A 8 1.38 -62.92 -24.01
C SER A 8 0.20 -63.03 -23.04
N GLY A 9 0.49 -63.17 -21.74
CA GLY A 9 -0.51 -63.04 -20.68
C GLY A 9 -0.91 -61.58 -20.53
N LEU A 10 -2.17 -61.30 -20.81
CA LEU A 10 -2.81 -60.01 -20.54
C LEU A 10 -3.04 -59.90 -19.04
N VAL A 11 -2.23 -59.11 -18.33
CA VAL A 11 -2.52 -58.68 -16.96
C VAL A 11 -3.41 -57.45 -17.08
N GLY A 12 -4.71 -57.66 -16.90
CA GLY A 12 -5.70 -56.57 -16.80
C GLY A 12 -5.48 -55.77 -15.54
N LEU A 13 -4.86 -54.61 -15.70
CA LEU A 13 -4.77 -53.58 -14.64
C LEU A 13 -6.12 -52.91 -14.52
N LEU A 14 -6.95 -53.32 -13.54
CA LEU A 14 -8.18 -52.64 -13.13
C LEU A 14 -7.78 -51.27 -12.54
N LEU A 15 -7.79 -50.23 -13.36
CA LEU A 15 -7.78 -48.86 -12.92
C LEU A 15 -9.14 -48.56 -12.27
N LEU A 16 -9.20 -48.68 -10.94
CA LEU A 16 -10.28 -48.08 -10.16
C LEU A 16 -10.15 -46.55 -10.26
N PRO A 17 -11.15 -45.81 -10.79
CA PRO A 17 -11.14 -44.37 -10.68
C PRO A 17 -11.34 -44.03 -9.20
N LEU A 18 -10.29 -43.58 -8.52
CA LEU A 18 -10.40 -42.83 -7.28
C LEU A 18 -11.20 -41.55 -7.60
N LEU A 19 -12.50 -41.61 -7.43
CA LEU A 19 -13.34 -40.42 -7.28
C LEU A 19 -12.87 -39.75 -5.99
N LEU A 20 -11.90 -38.83 -6.15
CA LEU A 20 -11.68 -37.75 -5.18
C LEU A 20 -12.97 -36.95 -5.15
N ILE A 21 -13.91 -37.35 -4.28
CA ILE A 21 -14.95 -36.46 -3.79
C ILE A 21 -14.19 -35.43 -2.96
N ALA A 22 -13.68 -34.39 -3.66
CA ALA A 22 -13.43 -33.14 -3.00
C ALA A 22 -14.79 -32.70 -2.47
N CYS A 23 -15.03 -32.92 -1.17
CA CYS A 23 -16.04 -32.17 -0.45
C CYS A 23 -15.57 -30.70 -0.50
N THR A 24 -15.82 -30.02 -1.61
CA THR A 24 -16.11 -28.62 -1.56
C THR A 24 -17.38 -28.53 -0.75
N GLN A 25 -17.27 -28.22 0.56
CA GLN A 25 -18.41 -27.63 1.23
C GLN A 25 -18.68 -26.38 0.38
N ASP A 26 -19.76 -26.41 -0.40
CA ASP A 26 -20.33 -25.21 -0.96
C ASP A 26 -20.39 -24.20 0.19
N PRO A 27 -19.76 -23.02 0.05
CA PRO A 27 -19.98 -21.97 1.01
C PRO A 27 -21.49 -21.86 1.08
N LYS A 28 -22.09 -22.05 2.27
CA LYS A 28 -23.53 -21.96 2.48
C LYS A 28 -24.00 -20.83 1.61
N GLU A 29 -24.86 -21.08 0.63
CA GLU A 29 -25.38 -20.05 -0.26
C GLU A 29 -25.81 -18.89 0.62
N GLN A 30 -25.03 -17.83 0.61
CA GLN A 30 -25.32 -16.66 1.40
C GLN A 30 -26.58 -16.10 0.73
N ARG A 31 -27.74 -16.31 1.35
CA ARG A 31 -29.02 -15.94 0.75
C ARG A 31 -28.96 -14.44 0.49
N TYR A 32 -28.99 -14.07 -0.79
CA TYR A 32 -29.08 -12.67 -1.19
C TYR A 32 -30.27 -12.02 -0.50
N THR A 33 -30.04 -10.91 0.19
CA THR A 33 -31.13 -10.15 0.83
C THR A 33 -30.79 -8.65 0.78
N LYS A 34 -31.81 -7.86 0.51
CA LYS A 34 -31.76 -6.39 0.59
C LYS A 34 -32.14 -5.86 1.97
N ASP A 35 -32.45 -6.73 2.94
CA ASP A 35 -32.77 -6.28 4.30
C ASP A 35 -31.59 -5.52 4.93
N TYR A 36 -31.81 -4.26 5.25
CA TYR A 36 -30.77 -3.36 5.77
C TYR A 36 -30.24 -3.81 7.14
N GLN A 37 -31.10 -4.33 8.02
CA GLN A 37 -30.66 -4.80 9.34
C GLN A 37 -29.76 -6.04 9.24
N THR A 38 -30.08 -6.96 8.34
CA THR A 38 -29.24 -8.13 8.06
C THR A 38 -27.88 -7.72 7.50
N ASN A 39 -27.85 -6.79 6.52
CA ASN A 39 -26.63 -6.31 5.93
C ASN A 39 -25.77 -5.50 6.90
N PHE A 40 -26.38 -4.65 7.73
CA PHE A 40 -25.68 -3.94 8.80
C PHE A 40 -25.04 -4.92 9.81
N SER A 41 -25.81 -5.92 10.24
CA SER A 41 -25.33 -6.93 11.20
C SER A 41 -24.14 -7.71 10.62
N ALA A 42 -24.20 -8.06 9.32
CA ALA A 42 -23.11 -8.73 8.62
C ALA A 42 -21.87 -7.83 8.54
N LEU A 43 -22.01 -6.56 8.10
CA LEU A 43 -20.92 -5.59 8.03
C LEU A 43 -20.26 -5.39 9.40
N TRP A 44 -21.07 -5.19 10.43
CA TRP A 44 -20.59 -4.99 11.79
C TRP A 44 -19.79 -6.21 12.27
N THR A 45 -20.33 -7.44 12.11
CA THR A 45 -19.65 -8.68 12.52
C THR A 45 -18.35 -8.91 11.75
N ILE A 46 -18.36 -8.70 10.43
CA ILE A 46 -17.15 -8.83 9.60
C ILE A 46 -16.05 -7.90 10.09
N LEU A 47 -16.38 -6.64 10.41
CA LEU A 47 -15.40 -5.70 10.96
C LEU A 47 -15.00 -6.10 12.38
N ASP A 48 -15.95 -6.40 13.27
CA ASP A 48 -15.68 -6.76 14.66
C ASP A 48 -14.70 -7.94 14.77
N GLU A 49 -14.92 -8.98 13.97
CA GLU A 49 -14.08 -10.18 14.00
C GLU A 49 -12.80 -10.05 13.15
N GLY A 50 -12.83 -9.25 12.07
CA GLY A 50 -11.79 -9.24 11.06
C GLY A 50 -10.83 -8.05 11.09
N TYR A 51 -11.30 -6.87 11.52
CA TYR A 51 -10.49 -5.65 11.52
C TYR A 51 -9.41 -5.68 12.60
N CYS A 52 -8.20 -5.25 12.23
CA CYS A 52 -7.02 -5.47 13.10
C CYS A 52 -6.60 -4.26 13.94
N PHE A 53 -7.19 -3.06 13.75
CA PHE A 53 -6.72 -1.84 14.40
C PHE A 53 -7.71 -1.21 15.38
N PHE A 54 -8.64 -1.97 15.97
CA PHE A 54 -9.61 -1.39 16.91
C PHE A 54 -8.92 -0.67 18.09
N ASP A 55 -7.89 -1.27 18.68
CA ASP A 55 -7.20 -0.65 19.81
C ASP A 55 -6.49 0.66 19.44
N ASP A 56 -6.04 0.77 18.18
CA ASP A 56 -5.36 1.97 17.68
C ASP A 56 -6.36 3.08 17.29
N LYS A 57 -7.57 2.69 16.83
CA LYS A 57 -8.55 3.61 16.22
C LYS A 57 -9.72 3.93 17.15
N LEU A 58 -10.18 2.95 17.91
CA LEU A 58 -11.30 3.04 18.87
C LEU A 58 -10.91 2.29 20.15
N PRO A 59 -9.93 2.79 20.94
CA PRO A 59 -9.49 2.11 22.13
C PRO A 59 -10.62 1.99 23.17
N ALA A 60 -10.64 0.89 23.93
CA ALA A 60 -11.67 0.63 24.95
C ALA A 60 -11.73 1.71 26.04
N SER A 61 -10.64 2.47 26.23
CA SER A 61 -10.58 3.63 27.13
C SER A 61 -11.00 4.95 26.49
N GLY A 62 -11.44 4.93 25.22
CA GLY A 62 -11.91 6.12 24.49
C GLY A 62 -13.35 6.49 24.84
N ASP A 63 -13.78 7.68 24.40
CA ASP A 63 -15.13 8.20 24.63
C ASP A 63 -16.21 7.40 23.86
N THR A 64 -15.84 6.65 22.83
CA THR A 64 -16.73 5.87 21.97
C THR A 64 -16.05 4.56 21.57
N THR A 65 -16.69 3.44 21.90
CA THR A 65 -16.22 2.10 21.51
C THR A 65 -16.92 1.62 20.26
N TRP A 66 -16.42 0.54 19.65
CA TRP A 66 -17.09 -0.12 18.52
C TRP A 66 -18.49 -0.60 18.89
N SER A 67 -18.69 -1.13 20.12
CA SER A 67 -19.99 -1.55 20.63
C SER A 67 -20.97 -0.38 20.80
N ASP A 68 -20.50 0.80 21.25
CA ASP A 68 -21.33 1.99 21.35
C ASP A 68 -21.82 2.45 19.97
N LEU A 69 -20.96 2.37 18.96
CA LEU A 69 -21.35 2.66 17.58
C LEU A 69 -22.44 1.72 17.09
N LYS A 70 -22.40 0.42 17.41
CA LYS A 70 -23.49 -0.49 17.08
C LYS A 70 -24.83 -0.04 17.64
N ALA A 71 -24.86 0.34 18.92
CA ALA A 71 -26.07 0.80 19.58
C ALA A 71 -26.60 2.10 18.94
N ILE A 72 -25.70 3.03 18.55
CA ILE A 72 -26.08 4.30 17.89
C ILE A 72 -26.64 4.06 16.49
N TYR A 73 -26.02 3.17 15.70
CA TYR A 73 -26.36 3.00 14.28
C TYR A 73 -27.54 2.05 14.06
N THR A 74 -27.78 1.06 14.93
CA THR A 74 -28.91 0.10 14.79
C THR A 74 -30.28 0.80 14.57
N PRO A 75 -30.72 1.78 15.37
CA PRO A 75 -31.98 2.45 15.14
C PRO A 75 -31.98 3.34 13.87
N ARG A 76 -30.82 3.89 13.47
CA ARG A 76 -30.70 4.69 12.24
C ARG A 76 -30.89 3.84 11.00
N VAL A 77 -30.34 2.61 10.98
CA VAL A 77 -30.51 1.65 9.88
C VAL A 77 -32.00 1.31 9.67
N ALA A 78 -32.78 1.18 10.75
CA ALA A 78 -34.22 0.91 10.66
C ALA A 78 -35.01 2.08 10.03
N GLN A 79 -34.43 3.27 9.93
CA GLN A 79 -35.06 4.48 9.38
C GLN A 79 -34.68 4.72 7.91
N CYS A 80 -33.69 4.02 7.35
CA CYS A 80 -33.29 4.18 5.95
C CYS A 80 -34.44 3.83 4.99
N GLN A 81 -34.68 4.73 4.04
CA GLN A 81 -35.76 4.59 3.05
C GLN A 81 -35.24 4.18 1.66
N SER A 82 -33.92 4.28 1.43
CA SER A 82 -33.27 3.96 0.16
C SER A 82 -31.92 3.24 0.33
N GLU A 83 -31.44 2.61 -0.74
CA GLU A 83 -30.11 2.00 -0.77
C GLU A 83 -29.01 3.05 -0.59
N ASP A 84 -29.19 4.25 -1.13
CA ASP A 84 -28.23 5.37 -1.01
C ASP A 84 -28.11 5.83 0.45
N GLU A 85 -29.24 6.05 1.15
CA GLU A 85 -29.22 6.41 2.58
C GLU A 85 -28.56 5.32 3.43
N PHE A 86 -28.82 4.05 3.12
CA PHE A 86 -28.20 2.95 3.82
C PHE A 86 -26.69 2.89 3.54
N PHE A 87 -26.26 3.08 2.28
CA PHE A 87 -24.85 3.14 1.90
C PHE A 87 -24.11 4.26 2.65
N ASP A 88 -24.65 5.48 2.61
CA ASP A 88 -24.05 6.63 3.28
C ASP A 88 -23.93 6.40 4.79
N LEU A 89 -24.94 5.81 5.41
CA LEU A 89 -24.93 5.49 6.82
C LEU A 89 -23.84 4.45 7.18
N MET A 90 -23.63 3.43 6.33
CA MET A 90 -22.57 2.45 6.52
C MET A 90 -21.18 3.08 6.34
N VAL A 91 -21.01 3.96 5.35
CA VAL A 91 -19.78 4.71 5.14
C VAL A 91 -19.48 5.64 6.32
N GLU A 92 -20.49 6.33 6.85
CA GLU A 92 -20.36 7.17 8.06
C GLU A 92 -19.83 6.33 9.24
N LEU A 93 -20.45 5.16 9.50
CA LEU A 93 -19.98 4.23 10.55
C LEU A 93 -18.53 3.84 10.36
N MET A 94 -18.14 3.42 9.17
CA MET A 94 -16.77 2.98 8.89
C MET A 94 -15.74 4.12 9.02
N CYS A 95 -16.14 5.35 8.74
CA CYS A 95 -15.26 6.52 8.85
C CYS A 95 -14.80 6.81 10.30
N HIS A 96 -15.47 6.26 11.33
CA HIS A 96 -14.95 6.31 12.70
C HIS A 96 -13.61 5.59 12.85
N LEU A 97 -13.32 4.60 12.00
CA LEU A 97 -12.05 3.86 12.01
C LEU A 97 -10.88 4.67 11.42
N LYS A 98 -11.14 5.73 10.66
CA LYS A 98 -10.12 6.60 10.04
C LYS A 98 -9.02 5.80 9.32
N ASP A 99 -9.42 4.74 8.62
CA ASP A 99 -8.54 3.83 7.88
C ASP A 99 -8.92 3.82 6.40
N GLY A 100 -7.99 4.22 5.53
CA GLY A 100 -8.21 4.24 4.07
C GLY A 100 -8.31 2.85 3.44
N HIS A 101 -8.01 1.77 4.17
CA HIS A 101 -8.25 0.42 3.73
C HIS A 101 -9.66 -0.11 4.08
N VAL A 102 -10.45 0.63 4.89
CA VAL A 102 -11.84 0.29 5.18
C VAL A 102 -12.74 0.99 4.17
N ASN A 103 -13.22 0.20 3.21
CA ASN A 103 -14.02 0.70 2.09
C ASN A 103 -15.23 -0.18 1.83
N LEU A 104 -16.36 0.44 1.49
CA LEU A 104 -17.56 -0.22 1.02
C LEU A 104 -17.72 0.02 -0.49
N PHE A 105 -17.94 -1.06 -1.24
CA PHE A 105 -18.13 -1.04 -2.69
C PHE A 105 -19.56 -1.51 -2.99
N ALA A 106 -20.36 -0.62 -3.48
CA ALA A 106 -21.68 -0.90 -4.05
C ALA A 106 -21.64 -0.79 -5.58
N PRO A 107 -22.61 -1.32 -6.32
CA PRO A 107 -22.66 -1.19 -7.77
C PRO A 107 -22.72 0.28 -8.27
N PHE A 108 -23.12 1.20 -7.43
CA PHE A 108 -23.36 2.60 -7.76
C PHE A 108 -22.35 3.57 -7.10
N ASP A 109 -21.63 3.15 -6.03
CA ASP A 109 -20.67 4.02 -5.35
C ASP A 109 -19.59 3.25 -4.57
N VAL A 110 -18.55 3.99 -4.17
CA VAL A 110 -17.44 3.50 -3.31
C VAL A 110 -17.20 4.51 -2.20
N GLY A 111 -17.36 4.07 -0.95
CA GLY A 111 -17.20 4.91 0.23
C GLY A 111 -16.10 4.45 1.18
N GLY A 112 -15.54 5.40 1.94
CA GLY A 112 -14.52 5.16 2.95
C GLY A 112 -13.86 6.44 3.44
N TRP A 113 -12.85 6.30 4.29
CA TRP A 113 -12.13 7.45 4.86
C TRP A 113 -11.16 8.10 3.87
N ASP A 114 -11.23 9.43 3.73
CA ASP A 114 -10.24 10.20 2.98
C ASP A 114 -8.95 10.42 3.80
N ILE A 115 -7.90 9.68 3.46
CA ILE A 115 -6.59 9.76 4.09
C ILE A 115 -5.89 11.11 3.88
N ARG A 116 -6.29 11.89 2.87
CA ARG A 116 -5.71 13.20 2.54
C ARG A 116 -6.33 14.35 3.33
N LYS A 117 -7.37 14.10 4.11
CA LYS A 117 -8.01 15.12 4.94
C LYS A 117 -6.99 15.77 5.87
N GLY A 118 -6.84 17.10 5.77
CA GLY A 118 -5.87 17.89 6.54
C GLY A 118 -4.40 17.71 6.08
N SER A 119 -4.17 17.21 4.85
CA SER A 119 -2.82 17.14 4.27
C SER A 119 -2.25 18.49 3.94
N ARG A 120 -0.90 18.60 3.96
CA ARG A 120 -0.17 19.74 3.42
C ARG A 120 -0.21 19.73 1.90
N HIS A 121 -0.16 20.92 1.29
CA HIS A 121 -0.02 21.00 -0.16
C HIS A 121 1.43 20.73 -0.56
N CYS A 122 1.73 19.51 -0.95
CA CYS A 122 3.09 19.08 -1.31
C CYS A 122 3.30 18.88 -2.82
N LEU A 123 2.26 18.85 -3.63
CA LEU A 123 2.35 18.46 -5.03
C LEU A 123 1.48 19.30 -5.96
N ASP A 124 2.10 19.96 -6.94
CA ASP A 124 1.48 20.34 -8.22
C ASP A 124 2.06 19.44 -9.33
N SER A 125 1.24 18.53 -9.86
CA SER A 125 1.68 17.54 -10.84
C SER A 125 2.11 18.16 -12.18
N ARG A 126 1.61 19.33 -12.53
CA ARG A 126 2.01 20.05 -13.76
C ARG A 126 3.43 20.58 -13.61
N ILE A 127 3.71 21.26 -12.49
CA ILE A 127 5.06 21.79 -12.19
C ILE A 127 6.06 20.64 -12.02
N ARG A 128 5.70 19.61 -11.24
CA ARG A 128 6.53 18.40 -11.07
C ARG A 128 6.99 17.81 -12.40
N ASN A 129 6.09 17.70 -13.39
CA ASN A 129 6.39 17.10 -14.67
C ASN A 129 7.38 17.91 -15.53
N LEU A 130 7.57 19.20 -15.27
CA LEU A 130 8.57 20.03 -15.95
C LEU A 130 9.99 19.50 -15.68
N TYR A 131 10.26 18.97 -14.48
CA TYR A 131 11.57 18.44 -14.08
C TYR A 131 11.93 17.11 -14.79
N LEU A 132 10.99 16.47 -15.46
CA LEU A 132 11.24 15.29 -16.30
C LEU A 132 11.58 15.67 -17.75
N GLN A 133 11.26 16.89 -18.18
CA GLN A 133 11.46 17.34 -19.56
C GLN A 133 12.86 17.93 -19.76
N PRO A 134 13.38 17.89 -21.00
CA PRO A 134 12.87 17.20 -22.19
C PRO A 134 13.27 15.72 -22.27
N HIS A 135 14.03 15.19 -21.29
CA HIS A 135 14.72 13.89 -21.38
C HIS A 135 13.95 12.72 -20.73
N MET A 136 12.67 12.91 -20.47
CA MET A 136 11.83 11.88 -19.83
C MET A 136 11.91 10.51 -20.53
N ARG A 137 12.15 9.48 -19.72
CA ARG A 137 12.07 8.07 -20.08
C ARG A 137 11.06 7.37 -19.19
N ARG A 138 10.63 6.19 -19.63
CA ARG A 138 9.69 5.35 -18.89
C ARG A 138 10.18 3.90 -18.83
N ALA A 139 10.15 3.32 -17.62
CA ALA A 139 10.42 1.90 -17.39
C ALA A 139 9.29 1.33 -16.52
N GLY A 140 8.38 0.56 -17.12
CA GLY A 140 7.13 0.16 -16.47
C GLY A 140 6.29 1.37 -16.06
N SER A 141 5.97 1.50 -14.77
CA SER A 141 5.27 2.65 -14.20
C SER A 141 6.20 3.77 -13.70
N ILE A 142 7.51 3.65 -13.90
CA ILE A 142 8.50 4.63 -13.45
C ILE A 142 8.78 5.63 -14.58
N TYR A 143 8.64 6.93 -14.29
CA TYR A 143 9.11 8.01 -15.15
C TYR A 143 10.42 8.54 -14.59
N TYR A 144 11.43 8.80 -15.43
CA TYR A 144 12.75 9.22 -14.95
C TYR A 144 13.53 10.02 -15.97
N ALA A 145 14.37 10.92 -15.48
CA ALA A 145 15.33 11.72 -16.26
C ALA A 145 16.44 12.25 -15.35
N PRO A 146 17.61 12.65 -15.87
CA PRO A 146 18.44 13.66 -15.21
C PRO A 146 17.69 14.99 -15.20
N ILE A 147 17.77 15.74 -14.09
CA ILE A 147 17.13 17.06 -14.00
C ILE A 147 17.91 18.08 -14.81
N THR A 148 17.21 18.78 -15.70
CA THR A 148 17.75 19.90 -16.51
C THR A 148 16.91 21.16 -16.45
N TYR A 149 15.73 21.08 -15.81
CA TYR A 149 14.81 22.19 -15.65
C TYR A 149 15.39 23.25 -14.69
N ASN A 150 15.08 24.54 -14.94
CA ASN A 150 15.44 25.66 -14.07
C ASN A 150 16.97 25.83 -13.88
N ASP A 151 17.73 25.76 -14.98
CA ASP A 151 19.20 25.95 -15.04
C ASP A 151 20.03 24.89 -14.27
N HIS A 152 19.40 23.81 -13.83
CA HIS A 152 20.12 22.67 -13.26
C HIS A 152 20.91 21.94 -14.35
N THR A 153 22.16 21.59 -14.06
CA THR A 153 23.01 20.85 -14.99
C THR A 153 22.60 19.38 -15.06
N SER A 154 22.48 18.85 -16.26
CA SER A 154 21.92 17.54 -16.57
C SER A 154 22.54 16.33 -15.88
N ASP A 155 23.80 16.44 -15.39
CA ASP A 155 24.55 15.27 -14.95
C ASP A 155 24.67 15.14 -13.43
N SER A 156 24.04 16.03 -12.67
CA SER A 156 24.24 16.08 -11.23
C SER A 156 23.21 15.27 -10.44
N ILE A 157 21.95 15.35 -10.78
CA ILE A 157 20.84 14.77 -10.01
C ILE A 157 19.91 13.97 -10.92
N GLY A 158 19.69 12.70 -10.58
CA GLY A 158 18.67 11.88 -11.18
C GLY A 158 17.29 12.15 -10.54
N TYR A 159 16.26 12.07 -11.34
CA TYR A 159 14.88 12.21 -10.88
C TYR A 159 14.01 11.04 -11.35
N MET A 160 13.24 10.51 -10.43
CA MET A 160 12.41 9.33 -10.60
C MET A 160 11.04 9.58 -10.00
N VAL A 161 9.97 9.45 -10.80
CA VAL A 161 8.58 9.57 -10.34
C VAL A 161 7.90 8.21 -10.39
N ILE A 162 7.34 7.78 -9.28
CA ILE A 162 6.61 6.52 -9.14
C ILE A 162 5.19 6.85 -8.67
N PRO A 163 4.23 7.06 -9.59
CA PRO A 163 2.89 7.54 -9.25
C PRO A 163 2.03 6.47 -8.57
N SER A 164 2.36 5.19 -8.74
CA SER A 164 1.60 4.08 -8.15
C SER A 164 2.42 2.79 -8.14
N PHE A 165 2.11 1.91 -7.18
CA PHE A 165 2.57 0.52 -7.15
C PHE A 165 1.52 -0.48 -7.67
N SER A 166 0.45 -0.03 -8.31
CA SER A 166 -0.60 -0.91 -8.85
C SER A 166 -0.11 -1.82 -9.98
N SER A 167 0.85 -1.36 -10.79
CA SER A 167 1.48 -2.18 -11.84
C SER A 167 2.84 -2.70 -11.38
N SER A 168 3.20 -3.93 -11.76
CA SER A 168 4.47 -4.56 -11.35
C SER A 168 5.68 -3.79 -11.85
N ILE A 169 6.60 -3.48 -10.93
CA ILE A 169 7.94 -2.96 -11.20
C ILE A 169 8.93 -4.14 -11.07
N SER A 170 9.53 -4.55 -12.20
CA SER A 170 10.52 -5.62 -12.21
C SER A 170 11.93 -5.11 -11.92
N LEU A 171 12.84 -6.04 -11.56
CA LEU A 171 14.28 -5.70 -11.43
C LEU A 171 14.88 -5.21 -12.77
N VAL A 172 14.33 -5.64 -13.93
CA VAL A 172 14.76 -5.15 -15.24
C VAL A 172 14.40 -3.68 -15.42
N HIS A 173 13.21 -3.25 -14.97
CA HIS A 173 12.84 -1.83 -14.97
C HIS A 173 13.79 -1.01 -14.10
N LEU A 174 14.06 -1.48 -12.88
CA LEU A 174 15.00 -0.79 -11.97
C LEU A 174 16.42 -0.77 -12.56
N HIS A 175 16.87 -1.86 -13.17
CA HIS A 175 18.16 -1.89 -13.86
C HIS A 175 18.26 -0.80 -14.94
N ALA A 176 17.26 -0.69 -15.79
CA ALA A 176 17.25 0.33 -16.85
C ALA A 176 17.32 1.75 -16.27
N VAL A 177 16.56 2.02 -15.20
CA VAL A 177 16.55 3.33 -14.52
C VAL A 177 17.90 3.63 -13.90
N PHE A 178 18.42 2.75 -13.03
CA PHE A 178 19.65 2.99 -12.29
C PHE A 178 20.90 3.00 -13.19
N THR A 179 20.92 2.21 -14.26
CA THR A 179 22.00 2.27 -15.27
C THR A 179 21.98 3.62 -15.98
N ARG A 180 20.81 4.12 -16.38
CA ARG A 180 20.71 5.43 -17.05
C ARG A 180 21.11 6.58 -16.13
N LEU A 181 20.81 6.50 -14.85
CA LEU A 181 21.14 7.51 -13.85
C LEU A 181 22.50 7.27 -13.15
N ALA A 182 23.28 6.28 -13.60
CA ALA A 182 24.52 5.86 -12.93
C ALA A 182 25.57 6.98 -12.83
N HIS A 183 25.55 7.97 -13.70
CA HIS A 183 26.44 9.13 -13.68
C HIS A 183 26.01 10.23 -12.70
N CYS A 184 24.74 10.21 -12.23
CA CYS A 184 24.21 11.21 -11.30
C CYS A 184 24.84 11.04 -9.92
N ARG A 185 25.14 12.15 -9.23
CA ARG A 185 25.73 12.15 -7.88
C ARG A 185 24.70 11.92 -6.78
N GLY A 186 23.45 12.27 -7.03
CA GLY A 186 22.32 12.10 -6.13
C GLY A 186 21.06 11.75 -6.88
N LEU A 187 20.02 11.34 -6.13
CA LEU A 187 18.74 10.89 -6.67
C LEU A 187 17.60 11.52 -5.89
N ILE A 188 16.58 11.96 -6.61
CA ILE A 188 15.26 12.29 -6.05
C ILE A 188 14.28 11.22 -6.50
N ILE A 189 13.59 10.58 -5.56
CA ILE A 189 12.50 9.64 -5.82
C ILE A 189 11.20 10.28 -5.37
N ASP A 190 10.31 10.59 -6.29
CA ASP A 190 9.03 11.23 -6.00
C ASP A 190 7.93 10.18 -5.88
N MET A 191 7.45 10.03 -4.67
CA MET A 191 6.37 9.11 -4.30
C MET A 191 5.13 9.85 -3.79
N ARG A 192 5.08 11.18 -3.96
CA ARG A 192 3.91 11.96 -3.58
C ARG A 192 2.67 11.47 -4.34
N SER A 193 1.56 11.35 -3.64
CA SER A 193 0.29 10.78 -4.15
C SER A 193 0.36 9.32 -4.64
N ASN A 194 1.40 8.56 -4.28
CA ASN A 194 1.46 7.13 -4.54
C ASN A 194 0.62 6.37 -3.51
N GLY A 195 -0.60 6.00 -3.86
CA GLY A 195 -1.54 5.28 -2.99
C GLY A 195 -1.17 3.82 -2.69
N GLY A 196 0.00 3.36 -3.11
CA GLY A 196 0.44 1.98 -2.92
C GLY A 196 0.04 1.05 -4.06
N GLY A 197 -0.23 -0.20 -3.73
CA GLY A 197 -0.52 -1.30 -4.66
C GLY A 197 0.23 -2.57 -4.26
N LEU A 198 1.01 -3.16 -5.16
CA LEU A 198 1.75 -4.39 -4.91
C LEU A 198 2.89 -4.18 -3.91
N LEU A 199 2.85 -4.86 -2.77
CA LEU A 199 3.90 -4.81 -1.75
C LEU A 199 5.26 -5.24 -2.32
N SER A 200 5.29 -6.20 -3.26
CA SER A 200 6.51 -6.62 -3.95
C SER A 200 7.22 -5.50 -4.73
N ASN A 201 6.55 -4.39 -5.05
CA ASN A 201 7.20 -3.22 -5.64
C ASN A 201 7.97 -2.42 -4.58
N ALA A 202 7.41 -2.31 -3.36
CA ALA A 202 8.11 -1.75 -2.21
C ALA A 202 9.36 -2.57 -1.88
N ASP A 203 9.22 -3.91 -1.83
CA ASP A 203 10.33 -4.84 -1.56
C ASP A 203 11.46 -4.67 -2.57
N ARG A 204 11.14 -4.67 -3.87
CA ARG A 204 12.15 -4.53 -4.93
C ARG A 204 12.85 -3.19 -4.92
N LEU A 205 12.12 -2.09 -4.70
CA LEU A 205 12.75 -0.78 -4.66
C LEU A 205 13.59 -0.62 -3.38
N ALA A 206 13.10 -1.09 -2.24
CA ALA A 206 13.87 -1.10 -1.00
C ALA A 206 15.16 -1.92 -1.15
N SER A 207 15.10 -3.10 -1.79
CA SER A 207 16.27 -3.97 -1.99
C SER A 207 17.41 -3.31 -2.78
N VAL A 208 17.12 -2.32 -3.63
CA VAL A 208 18.12 -1.51 -4.34
C VAL A 208 18.76 -0.47 -3.41
N LEU A 209 18.03 0.03 -2.42
CA LEU A 209 18.44 1.13 -1.54
C LEU A 209 19.11 0.64 -0.24
N ILE A 210 18.78 -0.54 0.25
CA ILE A 210 19.39 -1.09 1.49
C ILE A 210 20.87 -1.43 1.27
N PRO A 211 21.74 -1.22 2.29
CA PRO A 211 23.19 -1.47 2.15
C PRO A 211 23.55 -2.96 2.15
N SER A 212 22.75 -3.80 2.78
CA SER A 212 22.96 -5.25 2.92
C SER A 212 21.63 -5.97 3.18
N ASP A 213 21.63 -7.28 3.15
CA ASP A 213 20.52 -8.10 3.60
C ASP A 213 20.14 -7.71 5.03
N THR A 214 18.85 -7.46 5.27
CA THR A 214 18.42 -6.96 6.57
C THR A 214 16.93 -7.22 6.83
N ILE A 215 16.55 -7.22 8.12
CA ILE A 215 15.16 -7.18 8.54
C ILE A 215 14.70 -5.71 8.38
N VAL A 216 13.70 -5.51 7.54
CA VAL A 216 13.15 -4.17 7.23
C VAL A 216 11.87 -3.87 8.01
N GLY A 217 11.27 -4.87 8.63
CA GLY A 217 10.04 -4.71 9.38
C GLY A 217 9.49 -6.05 9.89
N TYR A 218 8.28 -5.98 10.40
CA TYR A 218 7.57 -7.13 10.96
C TYR A 218 6.10 -7.09 10.57
N MET A 219 5.44 -8.25 10.62
CA MET A 219 4.01 -8.37 10.36
C MET A 219 3.38 -9.41 11.27
N SER A 220 2.17 -9.11 11.75
CA SER A 220 1.29 -10.06 12.43
C SER A 220 -0.10 -10.02 11.79
N THR A 221 -0.73 -11.19 11.66
CA THR A 221 -2.02 -11.35 10.96
C THR A 221 -3.07 -11.87 11.95
N LYS A 222 -4.30 -11.38 11.82
CA LYS A 222 -5.43 -11.90 12.60
C LYS A 222 -5.62 -13.40 12.34
N THR A 223 -5.86 -14.14 13.44
CA THR A 223 -6.03 -15.60 13.42
C THR A 223 -7.35 -16.07 14.01
N GLY A 224 -8.11 -15.18 14.63
CA GLY A 224 -9.39 -15.48 15.26
C GLY A 224 -10.28 -14.23 15.39
N PRO A 225 -11.51 -14.39 15.93
CA PRO A 225 -12.51 -13.33 16.00
C PRO A 225 -12.24 -12.29 17.09
N GLY A 226 -11.51 -12.63 18.16
CA GLY A 226 -11.20 -11.68 19.23
C GLY A 226 -10.25 -10.57 18.78
N HIS A 227 -10.43 -9.35 19.25
CA HIS A 227 -9.65 -8.17 18.82
C HIS A 227 -8.14 -8.36 19.03
N GLN A 228 -7.72 -9.24 19.94
CA GLN A 228 -6.31 -9.56 20.23
C GLN A 228 -5.83 -10.88 19.60
N ASP A 229 -6.66 -11.54 18.81
CA ASP A 229 -6.31 -12.83 18.20
C ASP A 229 -5.37 -12.62 17.01
N PHE A 230 -4.07 -12.54 17.30
CA PHE A 230 -3.02 -12.40 16.29
C PHE A 230 -2.09 -13.61 16.30
N GLY A 231 -1.64 -13.98 15.11
CA GLY A 231 -0.53 -14.92 14.96
C GLY A 231 0.81 -14.29 15.43
N PRO A 232 1.89 -15.10 15.42
CA PRO A 232 3.20 -14.63 15.82
C PRO A 232 3.69 -13.49 14.93
N LEU A 233 4.46 -12.58 15.53
CA LEU A 233 5.14 -11.51 14.80
C LEU A 233 6.23 -12.12 13.89
N LYS A 234 6.06 -11.99 12.58
CA LYS A 234 6.97 -12.51 11.56
C LYS A 234 7.87 -11.41 11.04
N GLU A 235 9.13 -11.73 10.85
CA GLU A 235 10.11 -10.84 10.23
C GLU A 235 9.84 -10.65 8.75
N ILE A 236 10.02 -9.42 8.26
CA ILE A 236 10.09 -9.09 6.85
C ILE A 236 11.56 -8.85 6.55
N GLN A 237 12.18 -9.83 5.91
CA GLN A 237 13.60 -9.79 5.54
C GLN A 237 13.74 -9.52 4.05
N LEU A 238 14.60 -8.59 3.67
CA LEU A 238 14.95 -8.30 2.29
C LEU A 238 16.43 -8.58 2.04
N ALA A 239 16.71 -9.26 0.94
CA ALA A 239 18.05 -9.35 0.39
C ALA A 239 18.37 -8.12 -0.45
N ARG A 240 19.61 -7.64 -0.38
CA ARG A 240 20.08 -6.56 -1.22
C ARG A 240 20.06 -6.99 -2.70
N ALA A 241 19.51 -6.16 -3.57
CA ALA A 241 19.50 -6.44 -4.99
C ALA A 241 20.92 -6.39 -5.60
N PRO A 242 21.17 -7.14 -6.70
CA PRO A 242 22.42 -7.04 -7.44
C PRO A 242 22.70 -5.62 -7.95
N ILE A 243 21.63 -4.89 -8.27
CA ILE A 243 21.69 -3.45 -8.55
C ILE A 243 21.59 -2.72 -7.22
N SER A 244 22.50 -1.79 -6.96
CA SER A 244 22.52 -1.07 -5.70
C SER A 244 22.77 0.41 -5.93
N TRP A 245 22.01 1.24 -5.21
CA TRP A 245 22.20 2.68 -5.18
C TRP A 245 22.44 3.12 -3.73
N GLN A 246 23.68 3.51 -3.45
CA GLN A 246 24.13 3.90 -2.11
C GLN A 246 24.57 5.37 -2.06
N ARG A 247 24.18 6.17 -3.05
CA ARG A 247 24.47 7.61 -3.11
C ARG A 247 23.38 8.41 -2.39
N PRO A 248 23.64 9.67 -2.02
CA PRO A 248 22.66 10.54 -1.41
C PRO A 248 21.33 10.55 -2.18
N THR A 249 20.24 10.34 -1.47
CA THR A 249 18.91 10.24 -2.05
C THR A 249 17.91 11.00 -1.20
N VAL A 250 16.99 11.72 -1.84
CA VAL A 250 15.83 12.33 -1.21
C VAL A 250 14.57 11.67 -1.77
N ILE A 251 13.75 11.12 -0.89
CA ILE A 251 12.43 10.58 -1.26
C ILE A 251 11.36 11.60 -0.86
N LEU A 252 10.61 12.08 -1.84
CA LEU A 252 9.49 13.00 -1.63
C LEU A 252 8.23 12.22 -1.31
N VAL A 253 7.57 12.59 -0.21
CA VAL A 253 6.40 11.91 0.34
C VAL A 253 5.31 12.91 0.74
N ASP A 254 4.07 12.46 0.77
CA ASP A 254 2.93 13.22 1.27
C ASP A 254 1.87 12.29 1.86
N ARG A 255 0.72 12.83 2.29
CA ARG A 255 -0.41 12.03 2.78
C ARG A 255 -0.95 11.02 1.76
N GLY A 256 -0.76 11.26 0.47
CA GLY A 256 -1.10 10.31 -0.59
C GLY A 256 -0.11 9.16 -0.73
N THR A 257 1.06 9.21 -0.06
CA THR A 257 2.00 8.08 0.03
C THR A 257 1.46 7.08 1.04
N TYR A 258 0.77 6.04 0.55
CA TYR A 258 -0.08 5.16 1.36
C TYR A 258 0.20 3.67 1.09
N SER A 259 -0.19 2.79 2.03
CA SER A 259 -0.16 1.34 1.85
C SER A 259 1.26 0.84 1.47
N ALA A 260 1.44 0.08 0.39
CA ALA A 260 2.75 -0.41 -0.05
C ALA A 260 3.80 0.70 -0.23
N ALA A 261 3.38 1.93 -0.60
CA ALA A 261 4.29 3.07 -0.67
C ALA A 261 4.75 3.52 0.73
N ASN A 262 3.87 3.50 1.72
CA ASN A 262 4.23 3.72 3.13
C ASN A 262 5.15 2.62 3.67
N SER A 263 4.94 1.35 3.26
CA SER A 263 5.84 0.24 3.62
C SER A 263 7.26 0.47 3.09
N LEU A 264 7.42 0.97 1.86
CA LEU A 264 8.74 1.35 1.34
C LEU A 264 9.40 2.39 2.23
N VAL A 265 8.66 3.43 2.66
CA VAL A 265 9.19 4.47 3.56
C VAL A 265 9.67 3.85 4.86
N ALA A 266 8.88 2.95 5.47
CA ALA A 266 9.24 2.24 6.69
C ALA A 266 10.54 1.43 6.52
N TYR A 267 10.61 0.62 5.47
CA TYR A 267 11.75 -0.26 5.20
C TYR A 267 13.04 0.52 5.03
N VAL A 268 13.00 1.59 4.25
CA VAL A 268 14.19 2.38 3.91
C VAL A 268 14.60 3.31 5.05
N LYS A 269 13.65 3.96 5.71
CA LYS A 269 13.94 4.90 6.81
C LYS A 269 14.62 4.22 7.99
N GLY A 270 14.20 3.00 8.31
CA GLY A 270 14.75 2.23 9.42
C GLY A 270 16.11 1.58 9.17
N THR A 271 16.57 1.51 7.89
CA THR A 271 17.69 0.65 7.49
C THR A 271 18.78 1.36 6.68
N THR A 272 18.58 2.62 6.28
CA THR A 272 19.54 3.38 5.46
C THR A 272 19.93 4.71 6.12
N ARG A 273 21.13 5.22 5.78
CA ARG A 273 21.61 6.54 6.25
C ARG A 273 21.79 7.55 5.12
N HIS A 274 21.81 7.08 3.88
CA HIS A 274 22.02 7.93 2.69
C HIS A 274 20.69 8.40 2.08
N VAL A 275 19.53 8.02 2.65
CA VAL A 275 18.22 8.40 2.19
C VAL A 275 17.54 9.34 3.20
N LEU A 276 17.13 10.50 2.72
CA LEU A 276 16.29 11.45 3.45
C LEU A 276 14.86 11.43 2.90
N PHE A 277 13.88 11.62 3.77
CA PHE A 277 12.48 11.78 3.42
C PHE A 277 12.06 13.22 3.62
N MET A 278 11.36 13.79 2.64
CA MET A 278 10.93 15.20 2.65
C MET A 278 9.49 15.34 2.15
N GLY A 279 8.74 16.24 2.77
CA GLY A 279 7.37 16.57 2.40
C GLY A 279 6.44 16.62 3.60
N ASP A 280 5.35 15.86 3.57
CA ASP A 280 4.41 15.70 4.68
C ASP A 280 4.51 14.27 5.25
N ARG A 281 3.91 14.05 6.43
CA ARG A 281 3.69 12.72 6.98
C ARG A 281 2.99 11.84 5.94
N THR A 282 3.41 10.59 5.78
CA THR A 282 2.73 9.63 4.90
C THR A 282 1.31 9.33 5.37
N GLY A 283 0.50 8.79 4.48
CA GLY A 283 -0.90 8.45 4.80
C GLY A 283 -1.08 7.22 5.68
N GLY A 284 -0.04 6.41 5.88
CA GLY A 284 -0.13 5.18 6.65
C GLY A 284 -0.63 3.98 5.84
N GLY A 285 -1.60 3.24 6.39
CA GLY A 285 -2.09 2.01 5.77
C GLY A 285 -1.15 0.83 6.01
N GLY A 286 -0.73 0.64 7.25
CA GLY A 286 0.15 -0.43 7.71
C GLY A 286 -0.54 -1.78 7.86
N GLY A 287 -1.69 -1.99 7.21
CA GLY A 287 -2.44 -3.24 7.22
C GLY A 287 -2.56 -3.87 5.84
N LEU A 288 -2.49 -5.20 5.75
CA LEU A 288 -2.88 -5.89 4.53
C LEU A 288 -4.39 -6.06 4.51
N PRO A 289 -5.08 -5.54 3.47
CA PRO A 289 -6.53 -5.61 3.40
C PRO A 289 -7.01 -7.01 2.98
N ARG A 290 -8.18 -7.37 3.51
CA ARG A 290 -9.04 -8.46 3.04
C ARG A 290 -10.33 -7.88 2.50
N SER A 291 -11.08 -8.69 1.77
CA SER A 291 -12.43 -8.34 1.32
C SER A 291 -13.41 -9.43 1.71
N SER A 292 -14.62 -9.02 2.03
CA SER A 292 -15.77 -9.90 2.31
C SER A 292 -16.99 -9.36 1.59
N GLU A 293 -17.85 -10.26 1.14
CA GLU A 293 -19.12 -9.90 0.52
C GLU A 293 -20.22 -9.81 1.57
N LEU A 294 -21.09 -8.81 1.46
CA LEU A 294 -22.29 -8.66 2.27
C LEU A 294 -23.46 -9.44 1.64
N PRO A 295 -24.52 -9.77 2.41
CA PRO A 295 -25.66 -10.50 1.89
C PRO A 295 -26.41 -9.84 0.72
N ASN A 296 -26.25 -8.52 0.51
CA ASN A 296 -26.78 -7.79 -0.64
C ASN A 296 -25.83 -7.73 -1.84
N GLY A 297 -24.70 -8.43 -1.80
CA GLY A 297 -23.69 -8.46 -2.86
C GLY A 297 -22.71 -7.27 -2.84
N TRP A 298 -22.78 -6.37 -1.86
CA TRP A 298 -21.76 -5.31 -1.71
C TRP A 298 -20.49 -5.90 -1.15
N TRP A 299 -19.35 -5.26 -1.46
CA TRP A 299 -18.04 -5.70 -0.99
C TRP A 299 -17.50 -4.77 0.09
N LEU A 300 -17.07 -5.37 1.19
CA LEU A 300 -16.42 -4.70 2.30
C LEU A 300 -14.93 -5.04 2.28
N ARG A 301 -14.06 -4.02 2.21
CA ARG A 301 -12.61 -4.17 2.33
C ARG A 301 -12.17 -3.63 3.69
N TYR A 302 -11.21 -4.29 4.35
CA TYR A 302 -10.72 -3.89 5.67
C TYR A 302 -9.33 -4.46 5.97
N SER A 303 -8.55 -3.80 6.82
CA SER A 303 -7.22 -4.26 7.25
C SER A 303 -7.33 -5.47 8.19
N SER A 304 -6.56 -6.53 7.92
CA SER A 304 -6.54 -7.78 8.72
C SER A 304 -5.15 -8.21 9.19
N SER A 305 -4.12 -7.42 8.92
CA SER A 305 -2.75 -7.65 9.40
C SER A 305 -2.16 -6.34 9.86
N ARG A 306 -1.31 -6.38 10.88
CA ARG A 306 -0.56 -5.23 11.38
C ARG A 306 0.87 -5.29 10.87
N MET A 307 1.37 -4.21 10.29
CA MET A 307 2.75 -4.07 9.86
C MET A 307 3.49 -3.07 10.75
N TYR A 308 4.76 -3.36 10.94
CA TYR A 308 5.66 -2.58 11.79
C TYR A 308 6.98 -2.33 11.06
N ASP A 309 7.66 -1.26 11.41
CA ASP A 309 9.02 -0.97 10.93
C ASP A 309 10.08 -1.90 11.59
N ALA A 310 11.35 -1.69 11.25
CA ALA A 310 12.47 -2.44 11.81
C ALA A 310 12.65 -2.25 13.33
N GLN A 311 12.12 -1.18 13.91
CA GLN A 311 12.10 -0.88 15.33
C GLN A 311 10.81 -1.36 16.03
N ARG A 312 9.97 -2.13 15.33
CA ARG A 312 8.68 -2.64 15.78
C ARG A 312 7.65 -1.53 16.11
N GLN A 313 7.78 -0.36 15.49
CA GLN A 313 6.77 0.69 15.60
C GLN A 313 5.70 0.47 14.53
N SER A 314 4.42 0.64 14.91
CA SER A 314 3.30 0.55 13.95
C SER A 314 3.44 1.60 12.86
N ILE A 315 3.25 1.18 11.61
CA ILE A 315 3.28 2.09 10.45
C ILE A 315 1.88 2.49 9.98
N GLU A 316 0.82 2.07 10.69
CA GLU A 316 -0.57 2.36 10.35
C GLU A 316 -0.87 3.86 10.33
N GLY A 317 -0.39 4.60 11.32
CA GLY A 317 -0.64 6.02 11.44
C GLY A 317 0.16 6.90 10.49
N GLY A 318 1.00 6.32 9.61
CA GLY A 318 1.92 7.05 8.74
C GLY A 318 3.25 7.37 9.41
N ILE A 319 4.20 7.79 8.58
CA ILE A 319 5.60 8.02 8.97
C ILE A 319 5.96 9.48 8.72
N GLU A 320 6.49 10.15 9.76
CA GLU A 320 6.98 11.51 9.62
C GLU A 320 8.20 11.57 8.70
N PRO A 321 8.30 12.54 7.78
CA PRO A 321 9.52 12.76 7.01
C PRO A 321 10.64 13.29 7.90
N HIS A 322 11.89 13.26 7.42
CA HIS A 322 13.01 13.93 8.10
C HIS A 322 12.90 15.46 7.97
N ILE A 323 12.29 15.94 6.90
CA ILE A 323 12.18 17.37 6.59
C ILE A 323 10.72 17.63 6.17
N ILE A 324 10.02 18.43 6.97
CA ILE A 324 8.70 18.95 6.58
C ILE A 324 8.89 20.07 5.57
N GLN A 325 8.20 19.96 4.43
CA GLN A 325 8.24 20.95 3.37
C GLN A 325 6.92 20.95 2.61
N GLU A 326 6.41 22.14 2.35
CA GLU A 326 5.20 22.37 1.55
C GLU A 326 5.57 23.08 0.24
N GLN A 327 4.70 22.96 -0.76
CA GLN A 327 4.72 23.82 -1.94
C GLN A 327 4.32 25.24 -1.51
N THR A 328 5.00 26.24 -2.01
CA THR A 328 4.73 27.63 -1.70
C THR A 328 4.09 28.35 -2.88
N GLU A 329 3.29 29.40 -2.62
CA GLU A 329 2.73 30.24 -3.66
C GLU A 329 3.82 30.92 -4.50
N GLU A 330 4.88 31.36 -3.86
CA GLU A 330 6.04 31.96 -4.54
C GLU A 330 6.68 30.98 -5.52
N ALA A 331 6.94 29.74 -5.10
CA ALA A 331 7.48 28.70 -5.97
C ALA A 331 6.52 28.37 -7.11
N THR A 332 5.22 28.27 -6.82
CA THR A 332 4.19 28.02 -7.83
C THR A 332 4.16 29.13 -8.88
N ALA A 333 4.21 30.39 -8.47
CA ALA A 333 4.26 31.55 -9.38
C ALA A 333 5.48 31.53 -10.30
N LYS A 334 6.60 30.97 -9.83
CA LYS A 334 7.85 30.78 -10.61
C LYS A 334 7.87 29.47 -11.39
N GLN A 335 6.79 28.70 -11.40
CA GLN A 335 6.74 27.34 -11.96
C GLN A 335 7.79 26.40 -11.37
N GLN A 336 8.12 26.56 -10.10
CA GLN A 336 9.08 25.74 -9.35
C GLN A 336 8.36 24.84 -8.35
N ASP A 337 8.86 23.63 -8.18
CA ASP A 337 8.47 22.72 -7.10
C ASP A 337 9.40 22.94 -5.92
N ALA A 338 8.89 23.53 -4.83
CA ALA A 338 9.70 23.91 -3.67
C ALA A 338 10.38 22.69 -3.02
N LEU A 339 9.77 21.49 -3.10
CA LEU A 339 10.34 20.27 -2.54
C LEU A 339 11.51 19.77 -3.43
N ILE A 340 11.32 19.76 -4.75
CA ILE A 340 12.36 19.33 -5.69
C ILE A 340 13.55 20.29 -5.61
N GLU A 341 13.34 21.61 -5.63
CA GLU A 341 14.40 22.62 -5.53
C GLU A 341 15.20 22.45 -4.22
N ARG A 342 14.50 22.26 -3.09
CA ARG A 342 15.16 22.02 -1.82
C ARG A 342 15.95 20.71 -1.79
N ALA A 343 15.39 19.64 -2.39
CA ALA A 343 16.08 18.36 -2.50
C ALA A 343 17.36 18.47 -3.34
N ILE A 344 17.33 19.18 -4.48
CA ILE A 344 18.51 19.46 -5.31
C ILE A 344 19.55 20.19 -4.50
N ALA A 345 19.17 21.27 -3.79
CA ALA A 345 20.09 22.05 -2.98
C ALA A 345 20.77 21.20 -1.87
N LEU A 346 20.03 20.27 -1.25
CA LEU A 346 20.59 19.35 -0.25
C LEU A 346 21.59 18.36 -0.88
N LEU A 347 21.22 17.76 -2.00
CA LEU A 347 22.07 16.77 -2.70
C LEU A 347 23.34 17.38 -3.27
N LEU A 348 23.31 18.66 -3.62
CA LEU A 348 24.52 19.39 -4.09
C LEU A 348 25.43 19.85 -2.95
N LYS A 349 24.87 20.17 -1.75
CA LYS A 349 25.64 20.61 -0.58
C LYS A 349 26.38 19.47 0.14
N GLY A 350 25.85 18.27 0.13
CA GLY A 350 26.42 17.10 0.83
C GLY A 350 27.76 16.59 0.26
N ASN A 351 28.31 17.26 -0.74
CA ASN A 351 29.60 16.96 -1.39
C ASN A 351 30.72 17.96 -1.09
N LYS A 352 30.59 18.76 -0.01
CA LYS A 352 31.70 19.65 0.45
C LYS A 352 32.33 19.11 1.72
#